data_51c7da980c15d14c64ae8f1b0449617d
#
_entry.id   51c7da980c15d14c64ae8f1b0449617d
#
_cell.length_a   1.000
_cell.length_b   1.000
_cell.length_c   1.000
_cell.angle_alpha   90.00
_cell.angle_beta   90.00
_cell.angle_gamma   90.00
#
_symmetry.space_group_name_H-M   'P 1'
#
loop_
_entity.id
_entity.type
_entity.pdbx_description
1 polymer ?
#
loop_
_entity_poly.entity_id
_entity_poly.type
_entity_poly.pdbx_seq_one_letter_code
_entity_poly.pdbx_strand_id
1 'polypeptide(L)'
;MGSKCDGECHLGETKLTFKRYEKKYLLSRGQYLALRERLDEHIQPDTYFQSTVCSIYYDSDNYHLIRHSIDTPVYKEKLRVRSYNVPQPGGTVFVELKKKYKGIVYKRRVTMQVEQAADYLSGKCPPPEDS
;
A
#
# COMPACT_ATOMS: atom_id res chain seq x y z
N MET A 1 -10.83 -10.11 35.42
CA MET A 1 -11.35 -11.14 34.50
C MET A 1 -10.91 -10.78 33.10
N GLY A 2 -9.92 -11.49 32.58
CA GLY A 2 -9.32 -11.24 31.27
C GLY A 2 -10.19 -11.83 30.16
N SER A 3 -10.61 -10.99 29.23
CA SER A 3 -11.18 -11.43 27.97
C SER A 3 -10.05 -11.82 27.04
N LYS A 4 -9.87 -13.10 26.80
CA LYS A 4 -9.00 -13.64 25.75
C LYS A 4 -9.62 -13.30 24.38
N CYS A 5 -8.87 -12.61 23.56
CA CYS A 5 -9.20 -12.48 22.14
C CYS A 5 -8.72 -13.75 21.42
N ASP A 6 -9.52 -14.80 21.44
CA ASP A 6 -9.31 -15.99 20.62
C ASP A 6 -9.93 -15.72 19.23
N GLY A 7 -9.16 -15.10 18.37
CA GLY A 7 -9.48 -14.94 16.95
C GLY A 7 -8.28 -15.42 16.14
N GLU A 8 -8.37 -16.63 15.59
CA GLU A 8 -7.39 -17.14 14.63
C GLU A 8 -7.31 -16.20 13.43
N CYS A 9 -6.17 -15.54 13.30
CA CYS A 9 -5.85 -14.68 12.17
C CYS A 9 -5.39 -15.57 11.01
N HIS A 10 -6.26 -15.84 10.04
CA HIS A 10 -5.84 -16.46 8.78
C HIS A 10 -4.95 -15.50 8.01
N LEU A 11 -3.66 -15.74 8.07
CA LEU A 11 -2.62 -15.03 7.31
C LEU A 11 -2.64 -15.50 5.85
N GLY A 12 -3.07 -14.61 4.96
CA GLY A 12 -2.86 -14.79 3.53
C GLY A 12 -1.37 -14.62 3.16
N GLU A 13 -0.88 -15.47 2.26
CA GLU A 13 0.52 -15.47 1.81
C GLU A 13 1.03 -14.06 1.44
N THR A 14 2.06 -13.62 2.15
CA THR A 14 2.74 -12.35 1.90
C THR A 14 3.78 -12.54 0.80
N LYS A 15 3.55 -12.02 -0.41
CA LYS A 15 4.59 -11.97 -1.45
C LYS A 15 5.65 -10.92 -1.07
N LEU A 16 6.80 -11.40 -0.63
CA LEU A 16 7.79 -10.65 0.13
C LEU A 16 8.68 -9.68 -0.65
N THR A 17 8.87 -9.80 -1.97
CA THR A 17 9.74 -8.82 -2.66
C THR A 17 9.50 -8.80 -4.16
N PHE A 18 9.18 -7.63 -4.72
CA PHE A 18 9.16 -7.42 -6.16
C PHE A 18 10.30 -6.49 -6.58
N LYS A 19 11.21 -6.99 -7.39
CA LYS A 19 12.14 -6.15 -8.13
C LYS A 19 11.53 -5.91 -9.51
N ARG A 20 11.07 -4.70 -9.76
CA ARG A 20 10.54 -4.30 -11.07
C ARG A 20 10.96 -2.89 -11.42
N TYR A 21 11.10 -2.65 -12.71
CA TYR A 21 11.27 -1.30 -13.23
C TYR A 21 9.91 -0.67 -13.46
N GLU A 22 9.72 0.53 -12.95
CA GLU A 22 8.55 1.34 -13.19
C GLU A 22 8.99 2.62 -13.87
N LYS A 23 8.43 2.89 -15.07
CA LYS A 23 8.60 4.16 -15.77
C LYS A 23 7.25 4.86 -15.83
N LYS A 24 7.24 6.14 -15.52
CA LYS A 24 6.05 6.98 -15.58
C LYS A 24 6.22 7.99 -16.69
N TYR A 25 5.21 8.08 -17.54
CA TYR A 25 5.17 9.01 -18.65
C TYR A 25 4.02 9.99 -18.43
N LEU A 26 4.30 11.28 -18.61
CA LEU A 26 3.28 12.31 -18.65
C LEU A 26 2.82 12.47 -20.11
N LEU A 27 1.55 12.25 -20.35
CA LEU A 27 0.96 12.31 -21.69
C LEU A 27 -0.08 13.42 -21.75
N SER A 28 -0.15 14.14 -22.88
CA SER A 28 -1.32 14.92 -23.22
C SER A 28 -2.51 14.00 -23.56
N ARG A 29 -3.72 14.57 -23.57
CA ARG A 29 -4.91 13.79 -23.94
C ARG A 29 -4.81 13.17 -25.34
N GLY A 30 -4.28 13.94 -26.31
CA GLY A 30 -4.08 13.44 -27.69
C GLY A 30 -3.09 12.29 -27.76
N GLN A 31 -1.96 12.40 -27.07
CA GLN A 31 -0.97 11.31 -26.97
C GLN A 31 -1.55 10.06 -26.30
N TYR A 32 -2.36 10.24 -25.25
CA TYR A 32 -3.02 9.11 -24.58
C TYR A 32 -3.98 8.39 -25.52
N LEU A 33 -4.82 9.11 -26.26
CA LEU A 33 -5.77 8.52 -27.20
C LEU A 33 -5.07 7.77 -28.35
N ALA A 34 -4.03 8.38 -28.95
CA ALA A 34 -3.23 7.74 -29.99
C ALA A 34 -2.50 6.48 -29.47
N LEU A 35 -2.00 6.52 -28.23
CA LEU A 35 -1.38 5.37 -27.61
C LEU A 35 -2.40 4.24 -27.35
N ARG A 36 -3.58 4.59 -26.84
CA ARG A 36 -4.67 3.62 -26.61
C ARG A 36 -5.04 2.89 -27.88
N GLU A 37 -5.29 3.62 -28.95
CA GLU A 37 -5.63 3.04 -30.26
C GLU A 37 -4.60 2.01 -30.74
N ARG A 38 -3.31 2.28 -30.55
CA ARG A 38 -2.23 1.34 -30.94
C ARG A 38 -2.07 0.16 -29.98
N LEU A 39 -2.48 0.30 -28.74
CA LEU A 39 -2.32 -0.75 -27.73
C LEU A 39 -3.54 -1.68 -27.63
N ASP A 40 -4.71 -1.26 -28.09
CA ASP A 40 -5.97 -2.02 -27.94
C ASP A 40 -5.88 -3.44 -28.51
N GLU A 41 -5.05 -3.67 -29.53
CA GLU A 41 -4.80 -5.01 -30.09
C GLU A 41 -3.80 -5.85 -29.26
N HIS A 42 -3.04 -5.22 -28.36
CA HIS A 42 -1.94 -5.84 -27.63
C HIS A 42 -2.19 -5.98 -26.13
N ILE A 43 -3.20 -5.28 -25.61
CA ILE A 43 -3.53 -5.27 -24.18
C ILE A 43 -4.99 -5.66 -23.97
N GLN A 44 -5.23 -6.39 -22.89
CA GLN A 44 -6.58 -6.68 -22.43
C GLN A 44 -6.77 -6.10 -21.03
N PRO A 45 -7.95 -5.51 -20.74
CA PRO A 45 -8.28 -5.13 -19.37
C PRO A 45 -8.25 -6.37 -18.47
N ASP A 46 -7.56 -6.31 -17.35
CA ASP A 46 -7.65 -7.35 -16.33
C ASP A 46 -8.92 -7.17 -15.48
N THR A 47 -9.15 -8.08 -14.56
CA THR A 47 -10.31 -8.04 -13.64
C THR A 47 -10.36 -6.76 -12.81
N TYR A 48 -9.22 -6.10 -12.59
CA TYR A 48 -9.07 -4.92 -11.75
C TYR A 48 -8.66 -3.67 -12.54
N PHE A 49 -8.91 -3.64 -13.85
CA PHE A 49 -8.49 -2.54 -14.72
C PHE A 49 -9.01 -1.17 -14.28
N GLN A 50 -10.14 -1.14 -13.59
CA GLN A 50 -10.71 0.07 -12.98
C GLN A 50 -11.07 -0.22 -11.52
N SER A 51 -10.37 0.46 -10.61
CA SER A 51 -10.60 0.33 -9.18
C SER A 51 -10.38 1.66 -8.47
N THR A 52 -11.16 1.89 -7.41
CA THR A 52 -10.91 3.01 -6.51
C THR A 52 -9.88 2.58 -5.47
N VAL A 53 -8.82 3.37 -5.32
CA VAL A 53 -7.79 3.11 -4.32
C VAL A 53 -7.88 4.16 -3.23
N CYS A 54 -8.24 3.75 -2.02
CA CYS A 54 -8.19 4.60 -0.84
C CYS A 54 -6.85 4.38 -0.12
N SER A 55 -6.21 5.46 0.32
CA SER A 55 -4.95 5.36 1.06
C SER A 55 -4.89 6.41 2.16
N ILE A 56 -4.56 5.96 3.38
CA ILE A 56 -4.27 6.82 4.51
C ILE A 56 -2.78 6.69 4.81
N TYR A 57 -2.06 7.81 4.83
CA TYR A 57 -0.66 7.85 5.19
C TYR A 57 -0.52 8.19 6.67
N TYR A 58 0.31 7.43 7.35
CA TYR A 58 0.65 7.63 8.76
C TYR A 58 1.98 8.35 8.87
N ASP A 59 2.05 9.31 9.76
CA ASP A 59 3.23 10.13 10.02
C ASP A 59 3.29 10.44 11.52
N SER A 60 4.37 11.05 11.97
CA SER A 60 4.49 11.64 13.30
C SER A 60 3.74 12.98 13.38
N ASP A 61 3.46 13.45 14.58
CA ASP A 61 2.70 14.69 14.82
C ASP A 61 3.32 15.93 14.12
N ASN A 62 4.62 15.92 13.89
CA ASN A 62 5.35 16.97 13.19
C ASN A 62 5.54 16.71 11.69
N TYR A 63 4.88 15.69 11.12
CA TYR A 63 4.98 15.31 9.72
C TYR A 63 6.39 14.97 9.25
N HIS A 64 7.18 14.31 10.09
CA HIS A 64 8.60 14.05 9.85
C HIS A 64 8.84 13.22 8.58
N LEU A 65 8.08 12.14 8.36
CA LEU A 65 8.28 11.24 7.23
C LEU A 65 8.02 11.94 5.88
N ILE A 66 6.94 12.71 5.80
CA ILE A 66 6.61 13.40 4.54
C ILE A 66 7.58 14.56 4.29
N ARG A 67 7.93 15.35 5.30
CA ARG A 67 8.92 16.43 5.17
C ARG A 67 10.27 15.89 4.72
N HIS A 68 10.76 14.88 5.41
CA HIS A 68 12.01 14.21 5.01
C HIS A 68 11.93 13.61 3.60
N SER A 69 10.78 13.09 3.18
CA SER A 69 10.60 12.54 1.83
C SER A 69 10.65 13.62 0.72
N ILE A 70 10.28 14.87 1.02
CA ILE A 70 10.29 16.00 0.07
C ILE A 70 11.74 16.43 -0.22
N ASP A 71 12.62 16.41 0.78
CA ASP A 71 14.02 16.79 0.65
C ASP A 71 14.87 15.81 -0.19
N THR A 72 14.24 14.82 -0.80
CA THR A 72 14.88 13.80 -1.66
C THR A 72 16.10 13.11 -1.03
N PRO A 73 16.01 12.64 0.22
CA PRO A 73 17.15 12.08 0.93
C PRO A 73 17.56 10.72 0.36
N VAL A 74 18.77 10.27 0.73
CA VAL A 74 19.29 8.93 0.39
C VAL A 74 18.40 7.81 0.94
N TYR A 75 17.82 8.02 2.14
CA TYR A 75 16.87 7.11 2.78
C TYR A 75 15.55 7.82 3.02
N LYS A 76 14.46 7.16 2.70
CA LYS A 76 13.11 7.60 3.04
C LYS A 76 12.15 6.45 3.20
N GLU A 77 11.13 6.66 4.02
CA GLU A 77 10.08 5.68 4.25
C GLU A 77 8.69 6.30 4.25
N LYS A 78 7.70 5.48 4.00
CA LYS A 78 6.29 5.85 4.05
C LYS A 78 5.50 4.67 4.61
N LEU A 79 4.66 4.94 5.59
CA LEU A 79 3.71 4.01 6.15
C LEU A 79 2.31 4.39 5.69
N ARG A 80 1.54 3.43 5.18
CA ARG A 80 0.16 3.67 4.75
C ARG A 80 -0.73 2.47 4.98
N VAL A 81 -2.01 2.73 5.16
CA VAL A 81 -3.07 1.75 5.00
C VAL A 81 -3.73 1.98 3.65
N ARG A 82 -3.93 0.92 2.89
CA ARG A 82 -4.59 0.96 1.59
C ARG A 82 -5.77 0.00 1.55
N SER A 83 -6.86 0.45 0.92
CA SER A 83 -7.94 -0.44 0.51
C SER A 83 -8.24 -0.27 -0.97
N TYR A 84 -8.85 -1.28 -1.56
CA TYR A 84 -9.47 -1.22 -2.87
C TYR A 84 -10.98 -1.08 -2.64
N ASN A 85 -11.53 0.04 -3.10
CA ASN A 85 -12.82 0.59 -2.71
C ASN A 85 -12.87 1.07 -1.24
N VAL A 86 -13.96 1.71 -0.86
CA VAL A 86 -14.20 2.13 0.53
C VAL A 86 -14.40 0.88 1.39
N PRO A 87 -13.54 0.65 2.38
CA PRO A 87 -13.63 -0.56 3.19
C PRO A 87 -14.90 -0.52 4.05
N GLN A 88 -15.59 -1.63 4.10
CA GLN A 88 -16.71 -1.86 5.02
C GLN A 88 -16.19 -2.41 6.36
N PRO A 89 -16.98 -2.35 7.44
CA PRO A 89 -16.64 -3.04 8.70
C PRO A 89 -16.27 -4.51 8.44
N GLY A 90 -15.18 -4.98 9.02
CA GLY A 90 -14.61 -6.30 8.75
C GLY A 90 -13.94 -6.45 7.38
N GLY A 91 -13.90 -5.38 6.59
CA GLY A 91 -13.28 -5.38 5.27
C GLY A 91 -11.75 -5.50 5.32
N THR A 92 -11.18 -5.97 4.22
CA THR A 92 -9.73 -6.16 4.09
C THR A 92 -9.02 -4.87 3.73
N VAL A 93 -7.95 -4.57 4.46
CA VAL A 93 -7.01 -3.49 4.19
C VAL A 93 -5.58 -4.00 4.17
N PHE A 94 -4.70 -3.21 3.61
CA PHE A 94 -3.28 -3.53 3.47
C PHE A 94 -2.46 -2.48 4.21
N VAL A 95 -1.75 -2.89 5.25
CA VAL A 95 -0.73 -2.06 5.89
C VAL A 95 0.55 -2.20 5.10
N GLU A 96 1.05 -1.11 4.56
CA GLU A 96 2.20 -1.09 3.67
C GLU A 96 3.30 -0.16 4.19
N LEU A 97 4.49 -0.72 4.34
CA LEU A 97 5.70 0.04 4.59
C LEU A 97 6.55 0.04 3.32
N LYS A 98 6.84 1.24 2.81
CA LYS A 98 7.72 1.45 1.66
C LYS A 98 8.97 2.19 2.12
N LYS A 99 10.12 1.58 1.91
CA LYS A 99 11.43 2.17 2.16
C LYS A 99 12.16 2.37 0.85
N LYS A 100 12.90 3.45 0.71
CA LYS A 100 13.81 3.68 -0.41
C LYS A 100 15.18 4.04 0.16
N TYR A 101 16.20 3.30 -0.27
CA TYR A 101 17.58 3.55 0.10
C TYR A 101 18.48 3.45 -1.13
N LYS A 102 19.28 4.47 -1.41
CA LYS A 102 20.18 4.55 -2.57
C LYS A 102 19.52 4.11 -3.89
N GLY A 103 18.28 4.57 -4.14
CA GLY A 103 17.50 4.22 -5.33
C GLY A 103 16.76 2.88 -5.27
N ILE A 104 17.13 1.97 -4.36
CA ILE A 104 16.47 0.67 -4.20
C ILE A 104 15.21 0.82 -3.36
N VAL A 105 14.11 0.23 -3.83
CA VAL A 105 12.81 0.27 -3.15
C VAL A 105 12.53 -1.08 -2.50
N TYR A 106 12.27 -1.03 -1.21
CA TYR A 106 11.78 -2.14 -0.39
C TYR A 106 10.32 -1.90 -0.05
N LYS A 107 9.50 -2.91 -0.21
CA LYS A 107 8.08 -2.83 0.12
C LYS A 107 7.68 -4.05 0.93
N ARG A 108 7.09 -3.82 2.10
CA ARG A 108 6.41 -4.84 2.90
C ARG A 108 4.92 -4.55 2.91
N ARG A 109 4.13 -5.61 2.91
CA ARG A 109 2.67 -5.52 2.96
C ARG A 109 2.16 -6.61 3.87
N VAL A 110 1.27 -6.23 4.78
CA VAL A 110 0.51 -7.14 5.64
C VAL A 110 -0.97 -6.92 5.38
N THR A 111 -1.72 -8.00 5.29
CA THR A 111 -3.17 -7.97 5.09
C THR A 111 -3.85 -8.07 6.45
N MET A 112 -4.80 -7.18 6.73
CA MET A 112 -5.53 -7.13 8.01
C MET A 112 -6.99 -6.76 7.75
N GLN A 113 -7.86 -7.00 8.74
CA GLN A 113 -9.17 -6.36 8.80
C GLN A 113 -9.03 -4.90 9.22
N VAL A 114 -10.00 -4.06 8.86
CA VAL A 114 -10.00 -2.61 9.15
C VAL A 114 -9.75 -2.33 10.64
N GLU A 115 -10.46 -3.05 11.50
CA GLU A 115 -10.42 -2.87 12.95
C GLU A 115 -9.06 -3.29 13.51
N GLN A 116 -8.51 -4.41 13.04
CA GLN A 116 -7.17 -4.89 13.42
C GLN A 116 -6.08 -3.91 13.01
N ALA A 117 -6.19 -3.35 11.80
CA ALA A 117 -5.23 -2.35 11.32
C ALA A 117 -5.26 -1.08 12.18
N ALA A 118 -6.46 -0.63 12.58
CA ALA A 118 -6.63 0.53 13.45
C ALA A 118 -6.01 0.27 14.84
N ASP A 119 -6.26 -0.89 15.43
CA ASP A 119 -5.71 -1.26 16.75
C ASP A 119 -4.19 -1.46 16.70
N TYR A 120 -3.67 -2.09 15.65
CA TYR A 120 -2.24 -2.26 15.44
C TYR A 120 -1.52 -0.89 15.31
N LEU A 121 -2.03 -0.01 14.48
CA LEU A 121 -1.40 1.29 14.23
C LEU A 121 -1.57 2.27 15.40
N SER A 122 -2.57 2.05 16.27
CA SER A 122 -2.71 2.78 17.54
C SER A 122 -1.87 2.21 18.68
N GLY A 123 -1.13 1.13 18.43
CA GLY A 123 -0.27 0.48 19.44
C GLY A 123 -1.00 -0.39 20.46
N LYS A 124 -2.27 -0.71 20.20
CA LYS A 124 -3.06 -1.59 21.10
C LYS A 124 -2.76 -3.08 20.90
N CYS A 125 -2.32 -3.45 19.71
CA CYS A 125 -1.96 -4.83 19.37
C CYS A 125 -0.48 -4.94 18.99
N PRO A 126 0.20 -6.07 19.30
CA PRO A 126 1.55 -6.33 18.81
C PRO A 126 1.56 -6.53 17.29
N PRO A 127 2.72 -6.40 16.62
CA PRO A 127 2.85 -6.74 15.22
C PRO A 127 2.50 -8.21 14.97
N PRO A 128 1.97 -8.56 13.77
CA PRO A 128 1.80 -9.95 13.39
C PRO A 128 3.14 -10.69 13.42
N GLU A 129 3.13 -11.97 13.82
CA GLU A 129 4.36 -12.76 14.00
C GLU A 129 5.21 -12.90 12.73
N ASP A 130 4.63 -12.72 11.54
CA ASP A 130 5.31 -12.83 10.24
C ASP A 130 5.61 -11.49 9.56
N SER A 131 5.70 -10.39 10.29
CA SER A 131 5.93 -9.05 9.73
C SER A 131 7.41 -8.64 9.65
#